data_78202f526ca56af6d5a216a216312034
#
_entry.id   78202f526ca56af6d5a216a216312034
#
_cell.length_a   1.000
_cell.length_b   1.000
_cell.length_c   1.000
_cell.angle_alpha   90.00
_cell.angle_beta   90.00
_cell.angle_gamma   90.00
#
_symmetry.space_group_name_H-M   'P 1'
#
loop_
_entity.id
_entity.type
_entity.pdbx_description
1 polymer ?
#
loop_
_entity_poly.entity_id
_entity_poly.type
_entity_poly.pdbx_seq_one_letter_code
_entity_poly.pdbx_strand_id
1 'polypeptide(L)'
;MDKVSDDVKQQVDQLKEWANRQPNLPKDIEDAILLQFLHSCYYDLDKSKVTLELFCSIRSSSPELFTNRDPSSPPMKKALQILNLAHYEIPGRRFVWIWQLNDPSLENYDYVQDAKVFMLTTDSWLLSDKKLEEDDMVIMDVKDISLKFITKFNVSVAKKLSKYQEDAMPIRLKQIHIVNAPPFVDKLYALLKPFMKQEITNMIHFHTPNSQTLYDYVKKEDLPSDYGGTRKSMVEFNKDAMELLESRREILSDDNLWRVEKKSKNKNEFSSDVGSFRTLAID
;
A
#
# COMPACT_ATOMS: atom_id res chain seq x y z
N MET A 1 2.00 -24.41 2.93
CA MET A 1 0.85 -23.74 3.60
C MET A 1 0.75 -24.30 4.99
N ASP A 2 0.93 -23.46 6.01
CA ASP A 2 0.57 -23.85 7.36
C ASP A 2 -0.93 -24.19 7.35
N LYS A 3 -1.30 -25.30 8.01
CA LYS A 3 -2.72 -25.70 8.04
C LYS A 3 -3.52 -24.58 8.70
N VAL A 4 -4.28 -23.86 7.90
CA VAL A 4 -5.28 -22.90 8.42
C VAL A 4 -6.23 -23.69 9.32
N SER A 5 -6.41 -23.22 10.56
CA SER A 5 -7.31 -23.91 11.50
C SER A 5 -8.75 -23.89 10.99
N ASP A 6 -9.55 -24.84 11.45
CA ASP A 6 -10.95 -24.92 11.01
C ASP A 6 -11.74 -23.68 11.44
N ASP A 7 -11.41 -23.07 12.58
CA ASP A 7 -12.00 -21.82 13.05
C ASP A 7 -11.70 -20.65 12.07
N VAL A 8 -10.47 -20.57 11.55
CA VAL A 8 -10.11 -19.53 10.58
C VAL A 8 -10.80 -19.76 9.24
N LYS A 9 -10.95 -21.00 8.79
CA LYS A 9 -11.72 -21.31 7.59
C LYS A 9 -13.19 -20.88 7.74
N GLN A 10 -13.80 -21.16 8.89
CA GLN A 10 -15.17 -20.72 9.19
C GLN A 10 -15.28 -19.19 9.15
N GLN A 11 -14.28 -18.44 9.66
CA GLN A 11 -14.27 -16.98 9.56
C GLN A 11 -14.13 -16.49 8.11
N VAL A 12 -13.33 -17.16 7.27
CA VAL A 12 -13.25 -16.86 5.83
C VAL A 12 -14.61 -17.03 5.17
N ASP A 13 -15.30 -18.17 5.43
CA ASP A 13 -16.64 -18.42 4.90
C ASP A 13 -17.65 -17.37 5.34
N GLN A 14 -17.63 -16.98 6.61
CA GLN A 14 -18.51 -15.92 7.15
C GLN A 14 -18.24 -14.56 6.49
N LEU A 15 -16.95 -14.19 6.29
CA LEU A 15 -16.57 -12.95 5.63
C LEU A 15 -17.00 -12.96 4.16
N LYS A 16 -16.84 -14.10 3.46
CA LYS A 16 -17.25 -14.31 2.08
C LYS A 16 -18.77 -14.19 1.90
N GLU A 17 -19.55 -14.88 2.74
CA GLU A 17 -20.99 -14.78 2.73
C GLU A 17 -21.47 -13.35 3.00
N TRP A 18 -20.88 -12.67 3.95
CA TRP A 18 -21.21 -11.28 4.25
C TRP A 18 -20.89 -10.39 3.04
N ALA A 19 -19.67 -10.50 2.45
CA ALA A 19 -19.26 -9.71 1.28
C ALA A 19 -20.20 -9.92 0.08
N ASN A 20 -20.59 -11.17 -0.19
CA ASN A 20 -21.50 -11.51 -1.28
C ASN A 20 -22.93 -10.94 -1.10
N ARG A 21 -23.33 -10.61 0.12
CA ARG A 21 -24.62 -9.93 0.39
C ARG A 21 -24.54 -8.42 0.21
N GLN A 22 -23.32 -7.83 0.21
CA GLN A 22 -23.17 -6.37 0.09
C GLN A 22 -23.31 -5.92 -1.38
N PRO A 23 -24.20 -4.99 -1.71
CA PRO A 23 -24.40 -4.54 -3.09
C PRO A 23 -23.25 -3.67 -3.61
N ASN A 24 -22.43 -3.13 -2.72
CA ASN A 24 -21.30 -2.25 -2.98
C ASN A 24 -19.94 -2.95 -2.91
N LEU A 25 -19.91 -4.28 -2.84
CA LEU A 25 -18.70 -5.07 -2.89
C LEU A 25 -18.65 -5.97 -4.13
N PRO A 26 -17.45 -6.28 -4.66
CA PRO A 26 -17.26 -7.31 -5.66
C PRO A 26 -17.79 -8.65 -5.16
N LYS A 27 -18.25 -9.50 -6.07
CA LYS A 27 -18.72 -10.84 -5.75
C LYS A 27 -17.55 -11.83 -5.88
N ASP A 28 -17.65 -12.93 -5.14
CA ASP A 28 -16.74 -14.07 -5.22
C ASP A 28 -15.26 -13.70 -5.04
N ILE A 29 -14.97 -12.81 -4.05
CA ILE A 29 -13.59 -12.50 -3.65
C ILE A 29 -12.92 -13.80 -3.21
N GLU A 30 -11.71 -14.04 -3.69
CA GLU A 30 -10.94 -15.25 -3.41
C GLU A 30 -10.67 -15.42 -1.90
N ASP A 31 -10.74 -16.67 -1.43
CA ASP A 31 -10.54 -17.01 -0.01
C ASP A 31 -9.16 -16.56 0.50
N ALA A 32 -8.13 -16.62 -0.35
CA ALA A 32 -6.79 -16.15 -0.02
C ALA A 32 -6.76 -14.64 0.30
N ILE A 33 -7.51 -13.85 -0.44
CA ILE A 33 -7.65 -12.41 -0.21
C ILE A 33 -8.42 -12.15 1.09
N LEU A 34 -9.55 -12.84 1.30
CA LEU A 34 -10.33 -12.72 2.53
C LEU A 34 -9.54 -13.11 3.77
N LEU A 35 -8.73 -14.18 3.66
CA LEU A 35 -7.82 -14.61 4.73
C LEU A 35 -6.79 -13.51 5.04
N GLN A 36 -6.28 -12.79 4.04
CA GLN A 36 -5.35 -11.68 4.24
C GLN A 36 -6.00 -10.54 5.04
N PHE A 37 -7.27 -10.21 4.75
CA PHE A 37 -8.04 -9.23 5.54
C PHE A 37 -8.25 -9.69 6.99
N LEU A 38 -8.65 -10.93 7.21
CA LEU A 38 -8.79 -11.50 8.55
C LEU A 38 -7.46 -11.46 9.31
N HIS A 39 -6.39 -11.91 8.67
CA HIS A 39 -5.06 -11.92 9.27
C HIS A 39 -4.58 -10.51 9.65
N SER A 40 -4.70 -9.53 8.76
CA SER A 40 -4.28 -8.15 9.05
C SER A 40 -5.06 -7.52 10.19
N CYS A 41 -6.30 -7.92 10.38
CA CYS A 41 -7.19 -7.49 11.46
C CYS A 41 -7.09 -8.39 12.71
N TYR A 42 -6.06 -9.24 12.83
CA TYR A 42 -5.88 -10.16 13.96
C TYR A 42 -7.07 -11.08 14.19
N TYR A 43 -7.71 -11.52 13.10
CA TYR A 43 -8.90 -12.37 13.08
C TYR A 43 -10.15 -11.78 13.75
N ASP A 44 -10.20 -10.45 13.88
CA ASP A 44 -11.40 -9.72 14.26
C ASP A 44 -12.30 -9.58 13.01
N LEU A 45 -13.39 -10.35 12.97
CA LEU A 45 -14.27 -10.42 11.82
C LEU A 45 -14.94 -9.08 11.49
N ASP A 46 -15.31 -8.29 12.50
CA ASP A 46 -16.01 -7.02 12.28
C ASP A 46 -15.04 -5.95 11.75
N LYS A 47 -13.82 -5.90 12.26
CA LYS A 47 -12.75 -5.07 11.69
C LYS A 47 -12.44 -5.49 10.25
N SER A 48 -12.38 -6.80 9.98
CA SER A 48 -12.12 -7.33 8.64
C SER A 48 -13.20 -6.89 7.63
N LYS A 49 -14.46 -6.91 8.02
CA LYS A 49 -15.58 -6.39 7.21
C LYS A 49 -15.39 -4.90 6.88
N VAL A 50 -15.11 -4.09 7.90
CA VAL A 50 -14.90 -2.64 7.73
C VAL A 50 -13.70 -2.36 6.82
N THR A 51 -12.57 -3.05 7.04
CA THR A 51 -11.35 -2.89 6.24
C THR A 51 -11.59 -3.28 4.77
N LEU A 52 -12.27 -4.41 4.52
CA LEU A 52 -12.61 -4.88 3.17
C LEU A 52 -13.56 -3.90 2.46
N GLU A 53 -14.55 -3.37 3.16
CA GLU A 53 -15.47 -2.37 2.61
C GLU A 53 -14.75 -1.08 2.24
N LEU A 54 -13.85 -0.58 3.11
CA LEU A 54 -13.02 0.59 2.83
C LEU A 54 -12.08 0.34 1.65
N PHE A 55 -11.45 -0.83 1.58
CA PHE A 55 -10.60 -1.23 0.46
C PHE A 55 -11.33 -1.11 -0.89
N CYS A 56 -12.48 -1.73 -1.03
CA CYS A 56 -13.26 -1.70 -2.26
C CYS A 56 -13.86 -0.30 -2.55
N SER A 57 -14.34 0.42 -1.52
CA SER A 57 -15.00 1.71 -1.70
C SER A 57 -14.00 2.82 -2.08
N ILE A 58 -12.80 2.84 -1.48
CA ILE A 58 -11.75 3.80 -1.84
C ILE A 58 -11.28 3.53 -3.28
N ARG A 59 -11.08 2.26 -3.65
CA ARG A 59 -10.72 1.88 -5.02
C ARG A 59 -11.77 2.34 -6.04
N SER A 60 -13.04 2.16 -5.73
CA SER A 60 -14.16 2.59 -6.59
C SER A 60 -14.30 4.11 -6.69
N SER A 61 -13.94 4.85 -5.64
CA SER A 61 -14.06 6.31 -5.57
C SER A 61 -12.80 7.08 -5.99
N SER A 62 -11.70 6.36 -6.28
CA SER A 62 -10.40 6.95 -6.62
C SER A 62 -9.83 6.38 -7.92
N PRO A 63 -10.53 6.56 -9.07
CA PRO A 63 -10.09 6.00 -10.35
C PRO A 63 -8.69 6.49 -10.75
N GLU A 64 -8.30 7.70 -10.34
CA GLU A 64 -6.97 8.24 -10.59
C GLU A 64 -5.82 7.42 -9.99
N LEU A 65 -6.10 6.56 -9.00
CA LEU A 65 -5.12 5.66 -8.39
C LEU A 65 -5.24 4.21 -8.90
N PHE A 66 -6.44 3.79 -9.28
CA PHE A 66 -6.76 2.38 -9.50
C PHE A 66 -7.15 2.03 -10.94
N THR A 67 -7.08 2.97 -11.88
CA THR A 67 -7.30 2.72 -13.30
C THR A 67 -6.10 3.12 -14.16
N ASN A 68 -6.05 2.62 -15.40
CA ASN A 68 -4.95 2.90 -16.35
C ASN A 68 -3.58 2.57 -15.72
N ARG A 69 -3.44 1.36 -15.17
CA ARG A 69 -2.24 0.89 -14.46
C ARG A 69 -1.48 -0.20 -15.19
N ASP A 70 -1.72 -0.39 -16.49
CA ASP A 70 -0.93 -1.36 -17.28
C ASP A 70 0.56 -1.04 -17.16
N PRO A 71 1.38 -1.93 -16.57
CA PRO A 71 2.81 -1.70 -16.36
C PRO A 71 3.56 -1.46 -17.67
N SER A 72 3.02 -1.91 -18.79
CA SER A 72 3.57 -1.69 -20.14
C SER A 72 3.15 -0.40 -20.81
N SER A 73 2.20 0.36 -20.23
CA SER A 73 1.81 1.68 -20.76
C SER A 73 2.95 2.71 -20.63
N PRO A 74 3.07 3.69 -21.54
CA PRO A 74 4.15 4.66 -21.49
C PRO A 74 4.27 5.43 -20.16
N PRO A 75 3.18 5.91 -19.53
CA PRO A 75 3.28 6.59 -18.24
C PRO A 75 3.80 5.67 -17.12
N MET A 76 3.31 4.42 -17.06
CA MET A 76 3.73 3.45 -16.03
C MET A 76 5.17 3.00 -16.25
N LYS A 77 5.58 2.72 -17.49
CA LYS A 77 7.00 2.43 -17.81
C LYS A 77 7.93 3.53 -17.36
N LYS A 78 7.56 4.80 -17.63
CA LYS A 78 8.35 5.94 -17.21
C LYS A 78 8.48 6.00 -15.68
N ALA A 79 7.41 5.77 -14.93
CA ALA A 79 7.43 5.74 -13.47
C ALA A 79 8.26 4.57 -12.93
N LEU A 80 8.09 3.38 -13.50
CA LEU A 80 8.85 2.18 -13.08
C LEU A 80 10.36 2.30 -13.36
N GLN A 81 10.77 3.06 -14.39
CA GLN A 81 12.19 3.26 -14.73
C GLN A 81 12.96 4.09 -13.71
N ILE A 82 12.28 4.93 -12.94
CA ILE A 82 12.90 5.82 -11.94
C ILE A 82 12.78 5.29 -10.51
N LEU A 83 12.26 4.08 -10.34
CA LEU A 83 12.07 3.45 -9.04
C LEU A 83 12.80 2.12 -8.97
N ASN A 84 13.43 1.82 -7.84
CA ASN A 84 13.80 0.48 -7.46
C ASN A 84 12.88 0.00 -6.33
N LEU A 85 12.28 -1.15 -6.54
CA LEU A 85 11.30 -1.75 -5.63
C LEU A 85 11.83 -3.08 -5.12
N ALA A 86 11.68 -3.33 -3.83
CA ALA A 86 11.97 -4.62 -3.24
C ALA A 86 10.87 -5.03 -2.27
N HIS A 87 10.55 -6.33 -2.26
CA HIS A 87 9.69 -6.95 -1.27
C HIS A 87 10.23 -8.35 -0.98
N TYR A 88 10.60 -8.63 0.27
CA TYR A 88 11.21 -9.90 0.65
C TYR A 88 11.02 -10.21 2.14
N GLU A 89 11.11 -11.51 2.47
CA GLU A 89 11.01 -12.01 3.84
C GLU A 89 12.38 -11.98 4.54
N ILE A 90 12.37 -11.59 5.81
CA ILE A 90 13.47 -11.73 6.76
C ILE A 90 13.07 -12.64 7.92
N PRO A 91 14.03 -13.11 8.77
CA PRO A 91 13.71 -14.00 9.88
C PRO A 91 12.59 -13.49 10.79
N GLY A 92 11.72 -14.40 11.23
CA GLY A 92 10.56 -14.10 12.07
C GLY A 92 9.28 -13.83 11.28
N ARG A 93 9.23 -14.21 10.01
CA ARG A 93 8.09 -13.94 9.09
C ARG A 93 7.77 -12.45 8.97
N ARG A 94 8.82 -11.63 9.03
CA ARG A 94 8.75 -10.19 8.82
C ARG A 94 9.02 -9.89 7.35
N PHE A 95 8.27 -8.95 6.78
CA PHE A 95 8.45 -8.53 5.39
C PHE A 95 8.99 -7.10 5.31
N VAL A 96 9.93 -6.92 4.40
CA VAL A 96 10.56 -5.62 4.13
C VAL A 96 10.13 -5.16 2.75
N TRP A 97 9.53 -3.99 2.71
CA TRP A 97 9.17 -3.26 1.51
C TRP A 97 10.16 -2.12 1.33
N ILE A 98 10.82 -2.03 0.19
CA ILE A 98 11.71 -0.91 -0.09
C ILE A 98 11.23 -0.18 -1.34
N TRP A 99 11.05 1.12 -1.19
CA TRP A 99 10.83 2.07 -2.26
C TRP A 99 12.07 2.98 -2.35
N GLN A 100 12.72 3.03 -3.51
CA GLN A 100 13.89 3.84 -3.75
C GLN A 100 13.72 4.64 -5.03
N LEU A 101 13.78 5.96 -4.93
CA LEU A 101 13.74 6.87 -6.07
C LEU A 101 15.13 6.99 -6.71
N ASN A 102 15.19 6.91 -8.04
CA ASN A 102 16.38 7.10 -8.87
C ASN A 102 16.12 8.17 -9.95
N ASP A 103 15.80 9.38 -9.53
CA ASP A 103 15.63 10.55 -10.41
C ASP A 103 16.10 11.82 -9.69
N PRO A 104 17.44 12.04 -9.56
CA PRO A 104 17.98 13.17 -8.80
C PRO A 104 17.49 14.54 -9.28
N SER A 105 17.15 14.65 -10.57
CA SER A 105 16.60 15.87 -11.15
C SER A 105 15.12 16.06 -10.91
N LEU A 106 14.40 14.99 -10.55
CA LEU A 106 12.93 14.91 -10.49
C LEU A 106 12.23 15.33 -11.79
N GLU A 107 12.89 15.19 -12.93
CA GLU A 107 12.31 15.57 -14.24
C GLU A 107 11.27 14.56 -14.72
N ASN A 108 11.52 13.28 -14.43
CA ASN A 108 10.65 12.19 -14.82
C ASN A 108 9.62 11.84 -13.76
N TYR A 109 9.78 12.38 -12.54
CA TYR A 109 8.92 12.09 -11.41
C TYR A 109 7.51 12.69 -11.59
N ASP A 110 6.50 11.86 -11.43
CA ASP A 110 5.08 12.22 -11.36
C ASP A 110 4.46 11.56 -10.14
N TYR A 111 3.95 12.37 -9.20
CA TYR A 111 3.40 11.90 -7.93
C TYR A 111 2.22 10.93 -8.09
N VAL A 112 1.37 11.17 -9.09
CA VAL A 112 0.20 10.31 -9.35
C VAL A 112 0.64 8.95 -9.90
N GLN A 113 1.62 8.95 -10.81
CA GLN A 113 2.15 7.71 -11.38
C GLN A 113 2.92 6.90 -10.32
N ASP A 114 3.70 7.57 -9.45
CA ASP A 114 4.36 6.92 -8.31
C ASP A 114 3.34 6.28 -7.36
N ALA A 115 2.28 7.00 -7.00
CA ALA A 115 1.17 6.44 -6.22
C ALA A 115 0.50 5.23 -6.92
N LYS A 116 0.35 5.25 -8.24
CA LYS A 116 -0.14 4.09 -9.02
C LYS A 116 0.83 2.92 -8.99
N VAL A 117 2.14 3.16 -9.06
CA VAL A 117 3.16 2.10 -8.92
C VAL A 117 3.05 1.45 -7.55
N PHE A 118 2.90 2.24 -6.48
CA PHE A 118 2.66 1.70 -5.15
C PHE A 118 1.42 0.79 -5.10
N MET A 119 0.27 1.25 -5.68
CA MET A 119 -0.95 0.43 -5.74
C MET A 119 -0.74 -0.84 -6.57
N LEU A 120 -0.03 -0.75 -7.68
CA LEU A 120 0.23 -1.88 -8.57
C LEU A 120 1.09 -2.96 -7.89
N THR A 121 2.14 -2.55 -7.18
CA THR A 121 3.02 -3.46 -6.46
C THR A 121 2.34 -4.13 -5.27
N THR A 122 1.51 -3.40 -4.53
CA THR A 122 0.73 -3.96 -3.43
C THR A 122 -0.36 -4.91 -3.92
N ASP A 123 -1.01 -4.62 -5.05
CA ASP A 123 -1.97 -5.53 -5.66
C ASP A 123 -1.29 -6.82 -6.17
N SER A 124 -0.12 -6.69 -6.79
CA SER A 124 0.68 -7.83 -7.21
C SER A 124 1.08 -8.72 -6.03
N TRP A 125 1.40 -8.10 -4.89
CA TRP A 125 1.68 -8.82 -3.66
C TRP A 125 0.42 -9.52 -3.10
N LEU A 126 -0.74 -8.86 -3.05
CA LEU A 126 -2.00 -9.48 -2.61
C LEU A 126 -2.37 -10.72 -3.43
N LEU A 127 -2.08 -10.70 -4.73
CA LEU A 127 -2.33 -11.82 -5.66
C LEU A 127 -1.27 -12.94 -5.58
N SER A 128 -0.24 -12.82 -4.72
CA SER A 128 0.80 -13.85 -4.64
C SER A 128 0.45 -14.95 -3.64
N ASP A 129 0.83 -16.17 -3.99
CA ASP A 129 0.84 -17.31 -3.06
C ASP A 129 1.94 -17.09 -2.03
N LYS A 130 1.58 -16.62 -0.86
CA LYS A 130 2.53 -16.32 0.19
C LYS A 130 2.06 -16.83 1.55
N LYS A 131 3.00 -16.87 2.47
CA LYS A 131 2.70 -17.05 3.89
C LYS A 131 2.18 -15.74 4.48
N LEU A 132 1.34 -15.84 5.48
CA LEU A 132 0.88 -14.69 6.24
C LEU A 132 2.04 -14.13 7.08
N GLU A 133 2.27 -12.84 6.98
CA GLU A 133 3.34 -12.12 7.66
C GLU A 133 2.98 -11.83 9.11
N GLU A 134 3.96 -11.86 10.02
CA GLU A 134 3.75 -11.40 11.40
C GLU A 134 3.79 -9.88 11.48
N ASP A 135 4.68 -9.25 10.71
CA ASP A 135 4.75 -7.80 10.58
C ASP A 135 5.35 -7.34 9.24
N ASP A 136 5.02 -6.12 8.86
CA ASP A 136 5.54 -5.41 7.69
C ASP A 136 6.38 -4.21 8.13
N MET A 137 7.56 -4.06 7.52
CA MET A 137 8.46 -2.91 7.63
C MET A 137 8.56 -2.24 6.26
N VAL A 138 8.46 -0.92 6.23
CA VAL A 138 8.65 -0.11 5.01
C VAL A 138 9.92 0.69 5.12
N ILE A 139 10.76 0.66 4.09
CA ILE A 139 11.95 1.51 3.94
C ILE A 139 11.75 2.39 2.71
N MET A 140 11.78 3.69 2.89
CA MET A 140 11.73 4.68 1.82
C MET A 140 13.09 5.36 1.69
N ASP A 141 13.80 5.09 0.60
CA ASP A 141 15.07 5.76 0.31
C ASP A 141 14.83 7.07 -0.43
N VAL A 142 15.07 8.15 0.28
CA VAL A 142 14.78 9.52 -0.19
C VAL A 142 16.06 10.29 -0.60
N LYS A 143 17.15 9.57 -0.92
CA LYS A 143 18.43 10.19 -1.31
C LYS A 143 18.29 11.19 -2.46
N ASP A 144 17.44 10.90 -3.43
CA ASP A 144 17.22 11.71 -4.63
C ASP A 144 16.09 12.74 -4.48
N ILE A 145 15.43 12.79 -3.30
CA ILE A 145 14.40 13.79 -3.06
C ILE A 145 15.04 15.15 -2.80
N SER A 146 14.55 16.17 -3.50
CA SER A 146 14.91 17.58 -3.34
C SER A 146 13.70 18.44 -3.02
N LEU A 147 13.90 19.72 -2.69
CA LEU A 147 12.79 20.67 -2.49
C LEU A 147 11.88 20.81 -3.71
N LYS A 148 12.35 20.44 -4.91
CA LYS A 148 11.54 20.38 -6.12
C LYS A 148 10.38 19.40 -6.00
N PHE A 149 10.48 18.38 -5.13
CA PHE A 149 9.39 17.44 -4.82
C PHE A 149 8.12 18.18 -4.37
N ILE A 150 8.26 19.28 -3.62
CA ILE A 150 7.11 20.09 -3.15
C ILE A 150 6.26 20.56 -4.34
N THR A 151 6.90 20.91 -5.47
CA THR A 151 6.20 21.38 -6.67
C THR A 151 5.49 20.25 -7.43
N LYS A 152 5.89 19.01 -7.19
CA LYS A 152 5.32 17.80 -7.77
C LYS A 152 4.22 17.18 -6.90
N PHE A 153 4.14 17.61 -5.64
CA PHE A 153 3.26 17.00 -4.65
C PHE A 153 1.78 17.27 -4.94
N ASN A 154 0.98 16.22 -4.97
CA ASN A 154 -0.46 16.30 -5.18
C ASN A 154 -1.22 16.01 -3.89
N VAL A 155 -1.68 17.08 -3.22
CA VAL A 155 -2.39 17.01 -1.93
C VAL A 155 -3.64 16.14 -1.99
N SER A 156 -4.41 16.20 -3.08
CA SER A 156 -5.66 15.42 -3.22
C SER A 156 -5.36 13.92 -3.29
N VAL A 157 -4.36 13.54 -4.08
CA VAL A 157 -3.90 12.15 -4.19
C VAL A 157 -3.27 11.68 -2.90
N ALA A 158 -2.46 12.52 -2.24
CA ALA A 158 -1.84 12.18 -0.96
C ALA A 158 -2.87 11.84 0.12
N LYS A 159 -3.95 12.62 0.24
CA LYS A 159 -5.05 12.34 1.18
C LYS A 159 -5.70 10.99 0.94
N LYS A 160 -5.98 10.66 -0.32
CA LYS A 160 -6.61 9.38 -0.69
C LYS A 160 -5.66 8.22 -0.48
N LEU A 161 -4.38 8.41 -0.82
CA LEU A 161 -3.33 7.42 -0.62
C LEU A 161 -3.15 7.11 0.87
N SER A 162 -3.00 8.15 1.72
CA SER A 162 -2.87 8.00 3.17
C SER A 162 -4.08 7.24 3.75
N LYS A 163 -5.29 7.68 3.40
CA LYS A 163 -6.51 7.00 3.86
C LYS A 163 -6.55 5.52 3.45
N TYR A 164 -6.14 5.20 2.21
CA TYR A 164 -6.11 3.82 1.75
C TYR A 164 -5.09 3.00 2.52
N GLN A 165 -3.87 3.52 2.70
CA GLN A 165 -2.80 2.84 3.41
C GLN A 165 -3.14 2.59 4.89
N GLU A 166 -3.78 3.55 5.55
CA GLU A 166 -4.08 3.49 6.97
C GLU A 166 -5.32 2.67 7.33
N ASP A 167 -6.36 2.73 6.47
CA ASP A 167 -7.68 2.20 6.80
C ASP A 167 -8.04 0.93 6.02
N ALA A 168 -7.39 0.69 4.89
CA ALA A 168 -7.88 -0.28 3.91
C ALA A 168 -6.85 -1.34 3.49
N MET A 169 -5.55 -1.08 3.61
CA MET A 169 -4.56 -2.08 3.23
C MET A 169 -4.52 -3.24 4.22
N PRO A 170 -4.63 -4.50 3.75
CA PRO A 170 -4.61 -5.67 4.62
C PRO A 170 -3.17 -6.10 4.96
N ILE A 171 -2.41 -5.24 5.66
CA ILE A 171 -1.03 -5.47 6.12
C ILE A 171 -0.91 -5.25 7.63
N ARG A 172 0.12 -5.81 8.24
CA ARG A 172 0.49 -5.59 9.64
C ARG A 172 1.69 -4.65 9.74
N LEU A 173 1.51 -3.40 9.29
CA LEU A 173 2.55 -2.39 9.33
C LEU A 173 2.99 -2.10 10.78
N LYS A 174 4.30 -2.16 11.03
CA LYS A 174 4.90 -1.90 12.35
C LYS A 174 5.90 -0.77 12.34
N GLN A 175 6.62 -0.57 11.24
CA GLN A 175 7.72 0.39 11.15
C GLN A 175 7.80 1.01 9.75
N ILE A 176 8.11 2.30 9.71
CA ILE A 176 8.40 3.05 8.48
C ILE A 176 9.74 3.74 8.67
N HIS A 177 10.72 3.41 7.86
CA HIS A 177 12.06 3.97 7.90
C HIS A 177 12.30 4.86 6.69
N ILE A 178 12.54 6.15 6.92
CA ILE A 178 12.92 7.11 5.88
C ILE A 178 14.45 7.22 5.91
N VAL A 179 15.11 6.58 4.96
CA VAL A 179 16.57 6.52 4.91
C VAL A 179 17.16 7.56 3.96
N ASN A 180 18.43 7.93 4.20
CA ASN A 180 19.10 9.01 3.48
C ASN A 180 18.33 10.34 3.56
N ALA A 181 17.63 10.57 4.67
CA ALA A 181 16.79 11.74 4.89
C ALA A 181 17.62 13.05 4.83
N PRO A 182 17.32 13.94 3.86
CA PRO A 182 18.05 15.19 3.73
C PRO A 182 17.68 16.17 4.85
N PRO A 183 18.51 17.21 5.13
CA PRO A 183 18.25 18.17 6.21
C PRO A 183 16.91 18.91 6.13
N PHE A 184 16.27 18.95 4.95
CA PHE A 184 14.97 19.59 4.75
C PHE A 184 13.78 18.61 4.83
N VAL A 185 14.01 17.35 5.19
CA VAL A 185 12.96 16.31 5.25
C VAL A 185 11.77 16.74 6.15
N ASP A 186 12.04 17.48 7.21
CA ASP A 186 11.00 18.01 8.10
C ASP A 186 9.98 18.87 7.37
N LYS A 187 10.40 19.63 6.35
CA LYS A 187 9.50 20.45 5.53
C LYS A 187 8.59 19.58 4.66
N LEU A 188 9.13 18.50 4.11
CA LEU A 188 8.33 17.53 3.33
C LEU A 188 7.38 16.76 4.24
N TYR A 189 7.87 16.31 5.39
CA TYR A 189 7.04 15.60 6.37
C TYR A 189 5.88 16.47 6.88
N ALA A 190 6.12 17.76 7.11
CA ALA A 190 5.07 18.70 7.53
C ALA A 190 3.90 18.82 6.52
N LEU A 191 4.14 18.55 5.23
CA LEU A 191 3.08 18.52 4.21
C LEU A 191 2.21 17.26 4.31
N LEU A 192 2.78 16.14 4.74
CA LEU A 192 2.10 14.84 4.82
C LEU A 192 1.40 14.64 6.17
N LYS A 193 2.06 15.07 7.25
CA LYS A 193 1.61 14.86 8.64
C LYS A 193 0.13 15.18 8.89
N PRO A 194 -0.46 16.26 8.34
CA PRO A 194 -1.88 16.58 8.58
C PRO A 194 -2.87 15.52 8.04
N PHE A 195 -2.41 14.61 7.19
CA PHE A 195 -3.23 13.56 6.58
C PHE A 195 -3.01 12.19 7.20
N MET A 196 -2.07 12.08 8.17
CA MET A 196 -1.65 10.83 8.79
C MET A 196 -2.24 10.72 10.20
N LYS A 197 -2.65 9.51 10.57
CA LYS A 197 -3.02 9.19 11.94
C LYS A 197 -1.81 9.22 12.87
N GLN A 198 -2.06 9.48 14.15
CA GLN A 198 -1.01 9.52 15.17
C GLN A 198 -0.26 8.18 15.28
N GLU A 199 -0.97 7.06 15.14
CA GLU A 199 -0.40 5.72 15.17
C GLU A 199 0.65 5.54 14.06
N ILE A 200 0.37 6.02 12.85
CA ILE A 200 1.31 5.96 11.71
C ILE A 200 2.51 6.89 11.96
N THR A 201 2.25 8.13 12.42
CA THR A 201 3.35 9.06 12.69
C THR A 201 4.32 8.53 13.76
N ASN A 202 3.83 7.74 14.72
CA ASN A 202 4.64 7.09 15.75
C ASN A 202 5.50 5.92 15.23
N MET A 203 5.19 5.39 14.05
CA MET A 203 5.96 4.30 13.41
C MET A 203 7.10 4.82 12.52
N ILE A 204 7.17 6.15 12.28
CA ILE A 204 8.13 6.74 11.34
C ILE A 204 9.45 7.05 12.06
N HIS A 205 10.53 6.54 11.49
CA HIS A 205 11.91 6.76 11.91
C HIS A 205 12.71 7.37 10.78
N PHE A 206 13.42 8.47 11.08
CA PHE A 206 14.27 9.15 10.11
C PHE A 206 15.73 8.80 10.33
N HIS A 207 16.42 8.47 9.24
CA HIS A 207 17.84 8.12 9.22
C HIS A 207 18.57 9.05 8.26
N THR A 208 19.52 9.81 8.78
CA THR A 208 20.33 10.72 7.96
C THR A 208 21.29 9.93 7.05
N PRO A 209 21.80 10.53 5.97
CA PRO A 209 22.80 9.88 5.11
C PRO A 209 23.99 9.34 5.92
N ASN A 210 24.42 8.13 5.58
CA ASN A 210 25.51 7.39 6.24
C ASN A 210 25.26 7.03 7.73
N SER A 211 24.04 7.22 8.24
CA SER A 211 23.66 6.80 9.59
C SER A 211 23.61 5.26 9.69
N GLN A 212 23.97 4.73 10.85
CA GLN A 212 23.85 3.31 11.16
C GLN A 212 22.60 2.99 12.00
N THR A 213 21.78 3.99 12.30
CA THR A 213 20.62 3.84 13.19
C THR A 213 19.49 2.94 12.62
N LEU A 214 19.51 2.63 11.32
CA LEU A 214 18.62 1.63 10.73
C LEU A 214 18.91 0.23 11.31
N TYR A 215 20.18 -0.06 11.66
CA TYR A 215 20.58 -1.37 12.18
C TYR A 215 20.09 -1.63 13.62
N ASP A 216 19.55 -0.62 14.30
CA ASP A 216 18.88 -0.78 15.60
C ASP A 216 17.50 -1.49 15.45
N TYR A 217 16.94 -1.52 14.24
CA TYR A 217 15.61 -2.06 13.94
C TYR A 217 15.64 -3.34 13.10
N VAL A 218 16.65 -3.48 12.24
CA VAL A 218 16.81 -4.62 11.35
C VAL A 218 18.29 -5.02 11.30
N LYS A 219 18.56 -6.32 11.32
CA LYS A 219 19.95 -6.80 11.23
C LYS A 219 20.56 -6.39 9.89
N LYS A 220 21.79 -5.95 9.92
CA LYS A 220 22.52 -5.49 8.74
C LYS A 220 22.55 -6.54 7.63
N GLU A 221 22.78 -7.81 8.00
CA GLU A 221 22.82 -8.93 7.04
C GLU A 221 21.48 -9.17 6.32
N ASP A 222 20.36 -8.72 6.89
CA ASP A 222 19.02 -8.85 6.30
C ASP A 222 18.65 -7.73 5.31
N LEU A 223 19.53 -6.74 5.15
CA LEU A 223 19.34 -5.64 4.20
C LEU A 223 19.99 -5.93 2.85
N PRO A 224 19.53 -5.27 1.76
CA PRO A 224 20.23 -5.22 0.48
C PRO A 224 21.68 -4.75 0.60
N SER A 225 22.51 -5.16 -0.34
CA SER A 225 23.93 -4.75 -0.39
C SER A 225 24.11 -3.23 -0.48
N ASP A 226 23.15 -2.53 -1.09
CA ASP A 226 23.09 -1.05 -1.19
C ASP A 226 23.01 -0.36 0.18
N TYR A 227 22.47 -1.05 1.17
CA TYR A 227 22.39 -0.59 2.57
C TYR A 227 23.40 -1.29 3.49
N GLY A 228 24.48 -1.83 2.91
CA GLY A 228 25.57 -2.50 3.62
C GLY A 228 25.25 -3.91 4.10
N GLY A 229 24.14 -4.50 3.66
CA GLY A 229 23.72 -5.85 3.98
C GLY A 229 24.32 -6.92 3.07
N THR A 230 23.77 -8.13 3.13
CA THR A 230 24.25 -9.30 2.35
C THR A 230 23.19 -9.86 1.40
N ARG A 231 21.99 -9.25 1.35
CA ARG A 231 20.93 -9.64 0.42
C ARG A 231 21.25 -9.13 -1.00
N LYS A 232 20.44 -9.53 -1.98
CA LYS A 232 20.46 -8.99 -3.35
C LYS A 232 20.55 -7.47 -3.33
N SER A 233 21.15 -6.88 -4.34
CA SER A 233 21.12 -5.43 -4.55
C SER A 233 19.71 -4.94 -4.87
N MET A 234 19.47 -3.65 -4.70
CA MET A 234 18.18 -3.03 -5.08
C MET A 234 17.86 -3.21 -6.57
N VAL A 235 18.89 -3.22 -7.43
CA VAL A 235 18.72 -3.48 -8.87
C VAL A 235 18.24 -4.91 -9.12
N GLU A 236 18.80 -5.90 -8.42
CA GLU A 236 18.38 -7.30 -8.55
C GLU A 236 16.97 -7.52 -7.99
N PHE A 237 16.63 -6.93 -6.83
CA PHE A 237 15.27 -6.98 -6.30
C PHE A 237 14.27 -6.31 -7.24
N ASN A 238 14.62 -5.17 -7.82
CA ASN A 238 13.76 -4.48 -8.76
C ASN A 238 13.50 -5.33 -10.02
N LYS A 239 14.50 -6.08 -10.48
CA LYS A 239 14.31 -7.03 -11.59
C LYS A 239 13.26 -8.09 -11.23
N ASP A 240 13.36 -8.70 -10.05
CA ASP A 240 12.36 -9.67 -9.57
C ASP A 240 10.96 -9.04 -9.50
N ALA A 241 10.86 -7.79 -9.01
CA ALA A 241 9.60 -7.05 -8.94
C ALA A 241 9.01 -6.78 -10.33
N MET A 242 9.83 -6.40 -11.32
CA MET A 242 9.37 -6.18 -12.69
C MET A 242 8.89 -7.48 -13.35
N GLU A 243 9.61 -8.58 -13.17
CA GLU A 243 9.21 -9.90 -13.65
C GLU A 243 7.85 -10.33 -13.04
N LEU A 244 7.65 -10.06 -11.74
CA LEU A 244 6.38 -10.34 -11.06
C LEU A 244 5.24 -9.50 -11.63
N LEU A 245 5.44 -8.21 -11.83
CA LEU A 245 4.44 -7.31 -12.42
C LEU A 245 4.06 -7.73 -13.85
N GLU A 246 5.04 -8.11 -14.67
CA GLU A 246 4.79 -8.56 -16.04
C GLU A 246 4.04 -9.90 -16.06
N SER A 247 4.40 -10.85 -15.18
CA SER A 247 3.72 -12.16 -15.09
C SER A 247 2.23 -12.03 -14.70
N ARG A 248 1.83 -10.91 -14.08
CA ARG A 248 0.46 -10.63 -13.63
C ARG A 248 -0.19 -9.47 -14.36
N ARG A 249 0.43 -9.04 -15.44
CA ARG A 249 0.02 -7.85 -16.19
C ARG A 249 -1.47 -7.88 -16.55
N GLU A 250 -1.99 -9.00 -17.01
CA GLU A 250 -3.38 -9.14 -17.44
C GLU A 250 -4.36 -8.76 -16.31
N ILE A 251 -4.23 -9.38 -15.15
CA ILE A 251 -5.10 -9.10 -14.00
C ILE A 251 -4.85 -7.70 -13.41
N LEU A 252 -3.59 -7.24 -13.36
CA LEU A 252 -3.23 -5.93 -12.82
C LEU A 252 -3.67 -4.77 -13.71
N SER A 253 -3.88 -5.02 -15.00
CA SER A 253 -4.39 -4.03 -15.97
C SER A 253 -5.91 -3.93 -15.97
N ASP A 254 -6.61 -4.80 -15.26
CA ASP A 254 -8.07 -4.71 -15.14
C ASP A 254 -8.45 -3.52 -14.24
N ASP A 255 -9.05 -2.51 -14.85
CA ASP A 255 -9.53 -1.32 -14.15
C ASP A 255 -10.66 -1.62 -13.14
N ASN A 256 -11.27 -2.81 -13.20
CA ASN A 256 -12.34 -3.25 -12.30
C ASN A 256 -11.84 -4.14 -11.16
N LEU A 257 -10.54 -4.46 -11.10
CA LEU A 257 -9.97 -5.30 -10.05
C LEU A 257 -10.34 -4.77 -8.65
N TRP A 258 -11.15 -5.54 -7.92
CA TRP A 258 -11.71 -5.20 -6.60
C TRP A 258 -12.44 -3.85 -6.53
N ARG A 259 -13.06 -3.45 -7.64
CA ARG A 259 -13.88 -2.25 -7.73
C ARG A 259 -15.31 -2.60 -8.11
N VAL A 260 -16.24 -1.76 -7.70
CA VAL A 260 -17.64 -1.83 -8.13
C VAL A 260 -17.98 -0.54 -8.84
N GLU A 261 -18.43 -0.64 -10.08
CA GLU A 261 -18.94 0.53 -10.79
C GLU A 261 -20.17 1.08 -10.05
N LYS A 262 -20.12 2.35 -9.69
CA LYS A 262 -21.32 3.05 -9.22
C LYS A 262 -22.29 3.10 -10.38
N LYS A 263 -23.39 2.35 -10.32
CA LYS A 263 -24.51 2.56 -11.25
C LYS A 263 -24.83 4.06 -11.22
N SER A 264 -24.72 4.72 -12.36
CA SER A 264 -25.13 6.11 -12.53
C SER A 264 -26.55 6.24 -11.96
N LYS A 265 -26.70 6.97 -10.86
CA LYS A 265 -28.02 7.33 -10.38
C LYS A 265 -28.65 8.18 -11.46
N ASN A 266 -29.66 7.67 -12.11
CA ASN A 266 -30.56 8.47 -12.94
C ASN A 266 -30.97 9.71 -12.14
N LYS A 267 -30.80 10.88 -12.70
CA LYS A 267 -31.03 12.21 -12.07
C LYS A 267 -32.50 12.48 -11.71
N ASN A 268 -33.35 11.46 -11.50
CA ASN A 268 -34.79 11.61 -11.28
C ASN A 268 -35.32 10.99 -9.98
N GLU A 269 -34.46 10.80 -8.96
CA GLU A 269 -35.01 10.52 -7.61
C GLU A 269 -34.38 11.48 -6.60
N PHE A 270 -35.04 12.64 -6.46
CA PHE A 270 -34.99 13.44 -5.25
C PHE A 270 -35.72 12.66 -4.16
N SER A 271 -35.00 12.03 -3.27
CA SER A 271 -35.52 11.70 -1.95
C SER A 271 -34.45 12.03 -0.92
N SER A 272 -34.80 13.02 -0.13
CA SER A 272 -34.24 13.39 1.14
C SER A 272 -34.13 12.18 2.07
N ASP A 273 -32.92 11.71 2.36
CA ASP A 273 -32.56 11.11 3.63
C ASP A 273 -31.04 11.01 3.71
N VAL A 274 -30.42 12.14 4.03
CA VAL A 274 -29.06 12.18 4.54
C VAL A 274 -29.18 12.28 6.06
N GLY A 275 -29.27 11.12 6.70
CA GLY A 275 -29.07 10.99 8.14
C GLY A 275 -27.64 11.38 8.49
N SER A 276 -27.52 12.54 9.09
CA SER A 276 -26.31 13.08 9.70
C SER A 276 -25.83 12.18 10.83
N PHE A 277 -24.76 11.42 10.63
CA PHE A 277 -23.96 10.89 11.74
C PHE A 277 -22.94 11.95 12.19
N ARG A 278 -23.45 12.97 12.86
CA ARG A 278 -22.65 13.82 13.76
C ARG A 278 -23.09 13.53 15.19
N THR A 279 -22.09 13.44 16.05
CA THR A 279 -22.11 13.32 17.52
C THR A 279 -22.15 11.89 18.08
N LEU A 280 -20.96 11.33 18.36
CA LEU A 280 -20.72 10.74 19.66
C LEU A 280 -19.73 11.65 20.36
N ALA A 281 -20.28 12.40 21.30
CA ALA A 281 -19.53 13.20 22.23
C ALA A 281 -18.85 12.29 23.23
N ILE A 282 -17.68 12.75 23.63
CA ILE A 282 -16.86 12.28 24.75
C ILE A 282 -17.56 12.69 26.04
N ASP A 283 -17.70 11.74 26.95
CA ASP A 283 -17.63 11.96 28.39
C ASP A 283 -16.66 10.93 28.99
#